data_ab770dfdcd3649b3526a1afb3fa596f4
#
_entry.id   ab770dfdcd3649b3526a1afb3fa596f4
#
_cell.length_a   1.000
_cell.length_b   1.000
_cell.length_c   1.000
_cell.angle_alpha   90.00
_cell.angle_beta   90.00
_cell.angle_gamma   90.00
#
_symmetry.space_group_name_H-M   'P 1'
#
loop_
_entity.id
_entity.type
_entity.pdbx_description
1 polymer ?
#
loop_
_entity_poly.entity_id
_entity_poly.type
_entity_poly.pdbx_seq_one_letter_code
_entity_poly.pdbx_strand_id
1 'polypeptide(L)'
;RDWSSDCALPIFFKPLKFKNKRDMNKYYKLIRDVKKVLPISKEINRAIIETYEYMMTLPTEKARQKHMKAVEKSLKEQYTPRMKKLTFAQGKLLIKLVDRQTNSTGYELVKAFMGPFKAGFYQTFAALFGASLKKQYDPMGDDALTERVILMVESGQL
;
A
#
# COMPACT_ATOMS: atom_id res chain seq x y z
N ARG A 1 8.78 28.24 10.39
CA ARG A 1 9.44 27.04 9.82
C ARG A 1 9.05 25.82 10.64
N ASP A 2 8.63 24.77 9.98
CA ASP A 2 8.27 23.55 10.67
C ASP A 2 9.52 22.87 11.25
N TRP A 3 9.56 22.76 12.56
CA TRP A 3 10.66 22.12 13.29
C TRP A 3 10.85 20.64 12.89
N SER A 4 9.76 19.92 12.59
CA SER A 4 9.84 18.53 12.17
C SER A 4 10.56 18.35 10.84
N SER A 5 10.43 19.28 9.91
CA SER A 5 11.16 19.27 8.65
C SER A 5 12.67 19.50 8.85
N ASP A 6 13.04 20.31 9.83
CA ASP A 6 14.45 20.60 10.12
C ASP A 6 15.18 19.45 10.78
N CYS A 7 14.44 18.59 11.49
CA CYS A 7 14.97 17.40 12.15
C CYS A 7 15.09 16.21 11.21
N ALA A 8 14.46 16.26 10.04
CA ALA A 8 14.53 15.19 9.06
C ALA A 8 15.90 15.20 8.39
N LEU A 9 16.75 14.22 8.71
CA LEU A 9 17.99 14.02 8.01
C LEU A 9 17.70 13.57 6.58
N PRO A 10 18.40 14.15 5.57
CA PRO A 10 18.23 13.70 4.19
C PRO A 10 18.69 12.25 4.07
N ILE A 11 17.87 11.43 3.42
CA ILE A 11 18.22 10.04 3.11
C ILE A 11 19.10 10.05 1.87
N PHE A 12 20.33 9.61 2.01
CA PHE A 12 21.26 9.48 0.88
C PHE A 12 21.25 8.06 0.37
N PHE A 13 21.00 7.92 -0.94
CA PHE A 13 21.09 6.64 -1.63
C PHE A 13 22.31 6.63 -2.54
N LYS A 14 23.05 5.51 -2.50
CA LYS A 14 24.13 5.30 -3.46
C LYS A 14 23.55 5.25 -4.87
N PRO A 15 24.19 5.89 -5.87
CA PRO A 15 23.74 5.80 -7.25
C PRO A 15 23.64 4.34 -7.71
N LEU A 16 22.55 4.02 -8.41
CA LEU A 16 22.37 2.71 -9.01
C LEU A 16 23.16 2.58 -10.29
N LYS A 17 23.86 1.45 -10.44
CA LYS A 17 24.52 1.08 -11.69
C LYS A 17 23.71 -0.02 -12.36
N PHE A 18 23.34 0.21 -13.61
CA PHE A 18 22.57 -0.76 -14.39
C PHE A 18 23.52 -1.56 -15.29
N LYS A 19 23.31 -2.87 -15.34
CA LYS A 19 24.08 -3.77 -16.21
C LYS A 19 23.76 -3.55 -17.69
N ASN A 20 22.54 -3.14 -17.99
CA ASN A 20 22.05 -2.94 -19.35
C ASN A 20 20.87 -1.97 -19.38
N LYS A 21 20.51 -1.54 -20.60
CA LYS A 21 19.39 -0.63 -20.85
C LYS A 21 18.05 -1.19 -20.40
N ARG A 22 17.87 -2.51 -20.46
CA ARG A 22 16.64 -3.18 -20.03
C ARG A 22 16.38 -3.00 -18.54
N ASP A 23 17.40 -3.16 -17.71
CA ASP A 23 17.29 -3.00 -16.26
C ASP A 23 17.03 -1.53 -15.89
N MET A 24 17.67 -0.61 -16.59
CA MET A 24 17.40 0.82 -16.46
C MET A 24 15.94 1.16 -16.77
N ASN A 25 15.41 0.63 -17.88
CA ASN A 25 14.01 0.85 -18.26
C ASN A 25 13.02 0.26 -17.26
N LYS A 26 13.32 -0.91 -16.69
CA LYS A 26 12.51 -1.51 -15.61
C LYS A 26 12.48 -0.61 -14.38
N TYR A 27 13.61 -0.03 -14.02
CA TYR A 27 13.70 0.88 -12.89
C TYR A 27 12.87 2.16 -13.11
N TYR A 28 12.95 2.78 -14.27
CA TYR A 28 12.13 3.96 -14.59
C TYR A 28 10.63 3.63 -14.64
N LYS A 29 10.29 2.45 -15.13
CA LYS A 29 8.89 1.97 -15.08
C LYS A 29 8.42 1.81 -13.64
N LEU A 30 9.25 1.23 -12.78
CA LEU A 30 8.95 1.08 -11.36
C LEU A 30 8.70 2.43 -10.67
N ILE A 31 9.52 3.44 -10.97
CA ILE A 31 9.32 4.81 -10.45
C ILE A 31 7.93 5.33 -10.84
N ARG A 32 7.54 5.22 -12.11
CA ARG A 32 6.23 5.67 -12.58
C ARG A 32 5.09 4.92 -11.90
N ASP A 33 5.23 3.61 -11.78
CA ASP A 33 4.21 2.76 -11.16
C ASP A 33 4.06 3.07 -9.67
N VAL A 34 5.16 3.27 -8.94
CA VAL A 34 5.14 3.68 -7.53
C VAL A 34 4.47 5.05 -7.38
N LYS A 35 4.83 6.02 -8.17
CA LYS A 35 4.20 7.36 -8.13
C LYS A 35 2.70 7.30 -8.38
N LYS A 36 2.24 6.37 -9.20
CA LYS A 36 0.81 6.20 -9.50
C LYS A 36 0.04 5.50 -8.36
N VAL A 37 0.57 4.42 -7.80
CA VAL A 37 -0.17 3.57 -6.86
C VAL A 37 0.10 3.87 -5.39
N LEU A 38 1.21 4.50 -5.05
CA LEU A 38 1.52 4.84 -3.66
C LEU A 38 0.45 5.74 -3.00
N PRO A 39 -0.06 6.80 -3.65
CA PRO A 39 -1.15 7.60 -3.10
C PRO A 39 -2.41 6.78 -2.85
N ILE A 40 -2.74 5.85 -3.74
CA ILE A 40 -3.92 4.98 -3.61
C ILE A 40 -3.76 4.07 -2.38
N SER A 41 -2.59 3.48 -2.19
CA SER A 41 -2.31 2.63 -1.02
C SER A 41 -2.41 3.40 0.30
N LYS A 42 -1.98 4.65 0.31
CA LYS A 42 -2.09 5.54 1.48
C LYS A 42 -3.54 5.93 1.78
N GLU A 43 -4.35 6.19 0.75
CA GLU A 43 -5.79 6.43 0.91
C GLU A 43 -6.50 5.23 1.53
N ILE A 44 -6.23 4.04 1.02
CA ILE A 44 -6.80 2.78 1.52
C ILE A 44 -6.42 2.59 2.99
N ASN A 45 -5.15 2.74 3.33
CA ASN A 45 -4.67 2.61 4.69
C ASN A 45 -5.33 3.61 5.63
N ARG A 46 -5.46 4.86 5.23
CA ARG A 46 -6.13 5.91 6.01
C ARG A 46 -7.60 5.56 6.26
N ALA A 47 -8.31 5.13 5.23
CA ALA A 47 -9.72 4.72 5.35
C ALA A 47 -9.88 3.56 6.33
N ILE A 48 -8.96 2.61 6.35
CA ILE A 48 -8.97 1.47 7.28
C ILE A 48 -8.71 1.95 8.72
N ILE A 49 -7.74 2.83 8.93
CA ILE A 49 -7.43 3.38 10.26
C ILE A 49 -8.61 4.18 10.80
N GLU A 50 -9.20 5.06 10.01
CA GLU A 50 -10.38 5.84 10.39
C GLU A 50 -11.57 4.92 10.74
N THR A 51 -11.74 3.84 9.99
CA THR A 51 -12.77 2.84 10.28
C THR A 51 -12.52 2.16 11.62
N TYR A 52 -11.28 1.78 11.90
CA TYR A 52 -10.90 1.19 13.18
C TYR A 52 -11.20 2.15 14.33
N GLU A 53 -10.79 3.40 14.23
CA GLU A 53 -11.04 4.42 15.26
C GLU A 53 -12.54 4.61 15.52
N TYR A 54 -13.34 4.67 14.48
CA TYR A 54 -14.79 4.77 14.61
C TYR A 54 -15.39 3.52 15.27
N MET A 55 -14.95 2.32 14.88
CA MET A 55 -15.42 1.07 15.47
C MET A 55 -15.16 0.98 16.97
N MET A 56 -14.05 1.56 17.43
CA MET A 56 -13.75 1.59 18.87
C MET A 56 -14.75 2.44 19.68
N THR A 57 -15.52 3.30 19.03
CA THR A 57 -16.59 4.07 19.67
C THR A 57 -17.91 3.32 19.77
N LEU A 58 -18.07 2.20 19.05
CA LEU A 58 -19.30 1.42 19.02
C LEU A 58 -19.42 0.52 20.26
N PRO A 59 -20.61 0.45 20.90
CA PRO A 59 -20.76 -0.19 22.19
C PRO A 59 -20.83 -1.72 22.14
N THR A 60 -21.22 -2.32 21.02
CA THR A 60 -21.43 -3.76 20.90
C THR A 60 -20.60 -4.39 19.80
N GLU A 61 -20.25 -5.66 19.96
CA GLU A 61 -19.56 -6.45 18.95
C GLU A 61 -20.40 -6.60 17.66
N LYS A 62 -21.71 -6.76 17.83
CA LYS A 62 -22.65 -6.85 16.68
C LYS A 62 -22.63 -5.57 15.83
N ALA A 63 -22.61 -4.38 16.48
CA ALA A 63 -22.53 -3.10 15.80
C ALA A 63 -21.18 -2.94 15.08
N ARG A 64 -20.08 -3.37 15.68
CA ARG A 64 -18.75 -3.36 15.09
C ARG A 64 -18.67 -4.24 13.84
N GLN A 65 -19.17 -5.48 13.92
CA GLN A 65 -19.20 -6.41 12.79
C GLN A 65 -20.05 -5.88 11.63
N LYS A 66 -21.21 -5.32 11.94
CA LYS A 66 -22.09 -4.72 10.93
C LYS A 66 -21.41 -3.57 10.21
N HIS A 67 -20.75 -2.69 10.96
CA HIS A 67 -20.01 -1.56 10.39
C HIS A 67 -18.82 -2.04 9.55
N MET A 68 -18.07 -3.02 10.02
CA MET A 68 -16.94 -3.61 9.29
C MET A 68 -17.37 -4.18 7.93
N LYS A 69 -18.47 -4.92 7.88
CA LYS A 69 -19.01 -5.43 6.62
C LYS A 69 -19.43 -4.31 5.67
N ALA A 70 -20.07 -3.26 6.19
CA ALA A 70 -20.48 -2.11 5.40
C ALA A 70 -19.28 -1.38 4.79
N VAL A 71 -18.21 -1.18 5.56
CA VAL A 71 -16.97 -0.53 5.11
C VAL A 71 -16.24 -1.41 4.09
N GLU A 72 -16.14 -2.70 4.33
CA GLU A 72 -15.54 -3.65 3.38
C GLU A 72 -16.23 -3.60 2.03
N LYS A 73 -17.56 -3.62 2.03
CA LYS A 73 -18.37 -3.46 0.81
C LYS A 73 -18.13 -2.11 0.13
N SER A 74 -18.13 -1.03 0.89
CA SER A 74 -17.92 0.33 0.39
C SER A 74 -16.53 0.49 -0.24
N LEU A 75 -15.49 0.00 0.42
CA LEU A 75 -14.12 0.03 -0.11
C LEU A 75 -14.01 -0.78 -1.41
N LYS A 76 -14.61 -1.96 -1.46
CA LYS A 76 -14.63 -2.79 -2.66
C LYS A 76 -15.31 -2.05 -3.82
N GLU A 77 -16.48 -1.47 -3.59
CA GLU A 77 -17.21 -0.71 -4.60
C GLU A 77 -16.45 0.53 -5.07
N GLN A 78 -15.79 1.22 -4.16
CA GLN A 78 -15.03 2.45 -4.45
C GLN A 78 -13.74 2.17 -5.22
N TYR A 79 -12.99 1.14 -4.83
CA TYR A 79 -11.65 0.90 -5.39
C TYR A 79 -11.64 -0.09 -6.56
N THR A 80 -12.62 -0.96 -6.72
CA THR A 80 -12.68 -1.90 -7.85
C THR A 80 -12.61 -1.19 -9.21
N PRO A 81 -13.38 -0.11 -9.49
CA PRO A 81 -13.25 0.62 -10.76
C PRO A 81 -11.86 1.23 -10.98
N ARG A 82 -11.22 1.70 -9.92
CA ARG A 82 -9.86 2.25 -9.97
C ARG A 82 -8.83 1.15 -10.25
N MET A 83 -8.99 -0.02 -9.64
CA MET A 83 -8.11 -1.18 -9.87
C MET A 83 -8.22 -1.70 -11.31
N LYS A 84 -9.42 -1.69 -11.91
CA LYS A 84 -9.64 -2.08 -13.30
C LYS A 84 -8.86 -1.24 -14.31
N LYS A 85 -8.52 0.00 -13.96
CA LYS A 85 -7.73 0.91 -14.79
C LYS A 85 -6.21 0.72 -14.66
N LEU A 86 -5.78 -0.13 -13.73
CA LEU A 86 -4.37 -0.43 -13.51
C LEU A 86 -3.91 -1.56 -14.43
N THR A 87 -2.63 -1.53 -14.80
CA THR A 87 -1.98 -2.69 -15.41
C THR A 87 -1.82 -3.80 -14.36
N PHE A 88 -1.58 -5.03 -14.81
CA PHE A 88 -1.28 -6.15 -13.90
C PHE A 88 -0.14 -5.81 -12.93
N ALA A 89 0.97 -5.25 -13.45
CA ALA A 89 2.11 -4.85 -12.62
C ALA A 89 1.74 -3.79 -11.58
N GLN A 90 0.93 -2.80 -11.97
CA GLN A 90 0.46 -1.75 -11.05
C GLN A 90 -0.51 -2.30 -10.00
N GLY A 91 -1.43 -3.19 -10.38
CA GLY A 91 -2.33 -3.85 -9.45
C GLY A 91 -1.58 -4.72 -8.43
N LYS A 92 -0.61 -5.49 -8.88
CA LYS A 92 0.28 -6.26 -8.02
C LYS A 92 1.06 -5.38 -7.05
N LEU A 93 1.59 -4.26 -7.56
CA LEU A 93 2.30 -3.28 -6.74
C LEU A 93 1.38 -2.63 -5.71
N LEU A 94 0.14 -2.29 -6.07
CA LEU A 94 -0.85 -1.73 -5.14
C LEU A 94 -1.09 -2.67 -3.94
N ILE A 95 -1.30 -3.96 -4.20
CA ILE A 95 -1.50 -4.96 -3.14
C ILE A 95 -0.27 -5.02 -2.22
N LYS A 96 0.93 -5.03 -2.79
CA LYS A 96 2.17 -5.01 -2.01
C LYS A 96 2.31 -3.75 -1.16
N LEU A 97 1.93 -2.58 -1.69
CA LEU A 97 2.01 -1.32 -0.96
C LEU A 97 0.96 -1.22 0.15
N VAL A 98 -0.24 -1.81 -0.02
CA VAL A 98 -1.22 -1.95 1.06
C VAL A 98 -0.64 -2.80 2.19
N ASP A 99 0.01 -3.90 1.87
CA ASP A 99 0.70 -4.75 2.86
C ASP A 99 1.82 -3.99 3.58
N ARG A 100 2.64 -3.25 2.84
CA ARG A 100 3.68 -2.38 3.42
C ARG A 100 3.11 -1.36 4.40
N GLN A 101 2.04 -0.66 4.03
CA GLN A 101 1.39 0.32 4.89
C GLN A 101 0.82 -0.33 6.16
N THR A 102 0.26 -1.52 6.05
CA THR A 102 -0.22 -2.30 7.20
C THR A 102 0.92 -2.62 8.16
N ASN A 103 2.04 -3.11 7.65
CA ASN A 103 3.19 -3.51 8.47
C ASN A 103 3.90 -2.31 9.10
N SER A 104 3.76 -1.11 8.54
CA SER A 104 4.34 0.11 9.09
C SER A 104 3.52 0.75 10.20
N THR A 105 2.27 0.28 10.45
CA THR A 105 1.52 0.78 11.59
C THR A 105 2.13 0.24 12.89
N GLY A 106 2.25 1.08 13.90
CA GLY A 106 2.75 0.66 15.23
C GLY A 106 1.70 -0.05 16.10
N TYR A 107 0.48 -0.22 15.61
CA TYR A 107 -0.63 -0.72 16.40
C TYR A 107 -0.99 -2.16 16.02
N GLU A 108 -0.69 -3.12 16.89
CA GLU A 108 -0.97 -4.53 16.65
C GLU A 108 -2.47 -4.82 16.46
N LEU A 109 -3.33 -4.11 17.20
CA LEU A 109 -4.79 -4.22 17.06
C LEU A 109 -5.26 -3.76 15.68
N VAL A 110 -4.66 -2.68 15.15
CA VAL A 110 -4.96 -2.22 13.79
C VAL A 110 -4.51 -3.24 12.76
N LYS A 111 -3.33 -3.83 12.92
CA LYS A 111 -2.84 -4.90 12.04
C LYS A 111 -3.78 -6.09 12.01
N ALA A 112 -4.25 -6.55 13.15
CA ALA A 112 -5.21 -7.65 13.25
C ALA A 112 -6.55 -7.30 12.56
N PHE A 113 -7.02 -6.08 12.75
CA PHE A 113 -8.24 -5.57 12.11
C PHE A 113 -8.10 -5.48 10.59
N MET A 114 -6.93 -5.11 10.09
CA MET A 114 -6.68 -4.95 8.64
C MET A 114 -6.64 -6.27 7.87
N GLY A 115 -6.43 -7.41 8.55
CA GLY A 115 -6.35 -8.73 7.91
C GLY A 115 -7.54 -9.05 6.99
N PRO A 116 -8.81 -8.93 7.43
CA PRO A 116 -9.98 -9.15 6.57
C PRO A 116 -10.04 -8.23 5.35
N PHE A 117 -9.64 -6.97 5.48
CA PHE A 117 -9.59 -6.02 4.37
C PHE A 117 -8.53 -6.43 3.34
N LYS A 118 -7.34 -6.84 3.79
CA LYS A 118 -6.29 -7.37 2.91
C LYS A 118 -6.78 -8.58 2.14
N ALA A 119 -7.46 -9.51 2.79
CA ALA A 119 -8.05 -10.68 2.13
C ALA A 119 -9.05 -10.28 1.04
N GLY A 120 -9.91 -9.28 1.30
CA GLY A 120 -10.85 -8.73 0.33
C GLY A 120 -10.14 -8.13 -0.89
N PHE A 121 -9.05 -7.38 -0.68
CA PHE A 121 -8.24 -6.84 -1.78
C PHE A 121 -7.56 -7.94 -2.59
N TYR A 122 -7.01 -8.98 -1.95
CA TYR A 122 -6.42 -10.12 -2.65
C TYR A 122 -7.44 -10.87 -3.50
N GLN A 123 -8.66 -11.07 -3.00
CA GLN A 123 -9.75 -11.70 -3.76
C GLN A 123 -10.15 -10.84 -4.97
N THR A 124 -10.27 -9.53 -4.79
CA THR A 124 -10.58 -8.60 -5.88
C THR A 124 -9.49 -8.61 -6.93
N PHE A 125 -8.22 -8.61 -6.51
CA PHE A 125 -7.08 -8.71 -7.41
C PHE A 125 -7.11 -10.02 -8.22
N ALA A 126 -7.33 -11.15 -7.55
CA ALA A 126 -7.42 -12.44 -8.22
C ALA A 126 -8.57 -12.49 -9.23
N ALA A 127 -9.73 -11.92 -8.90
CA ALA A 127 -10.88 -11.87 -9.79
C ALA A 127 -10.62 -10.99 -11.04
N LEU A 128 -9.92 -9.86 -10.88
CA LEU A 128 -9.65 -8.93 -11.97
C LEU A 128 -8.51 -9.38 -12.89
N PHE A 129 -7.48 -10.00 -12.34
CA PHE A 129 -6.23 -10.32 -13.06
C PHE A 129 -5.97 -11.82 -13.22
N GLY A 130 -6.85 -12.68 -12.72
CA GLY A 130 -6.71 -14.13 -12.83
C GLY A 130 -5.53 -14.74 -12.06
N ALA A 131 -4.95 -14.00 -11.12
CA ALA A 131 -3.81 -14.43 -10.34
C ALA A 131 -3.93 -13.95 -8.90
N SER A 132 -3.45 -14.75 -7.95
CA SER A 132 -3.39 -14.36 -6.55
C SER A 132 -1.94 -14.02 -6.15
N LEU A 133 -1.79 -12.99 -5.33
CA LEU A 133 -0.51 -12.61 -4.76
C LEU A 133 -0.37 -13.26 -3.37
N LYS A 134 0.50 -14.28 -3.28
CA LYS A 134 0.74 -15.00 -2.01
C LYS A 134 1.91 -14.46 -1.21
N LYS A 135 2.84 -13.76 -1.85
CA LYS A 135 4.03 -13.19 -1.20
C LYS A 135 3.70 -11.89 -0.48
N GLN A 136 4.11 -11.80 0.77
CA GLN A 136 4.08 -10.55 1.53
C GLN A 136 5.16 -9.59 1.00
N TYR A 137 4.98 -8.30 1.30
CA TYR A 137 5.97 -7.28 1.00
C TYR A 137 7.24 -7.49 1.82
N ASP A 138 8.37 -7.58 1.15
CA ASP A 138 9.68 -7.82 1.76
C ASP A 138 10.66 -6.69 1.42
N PRO A 139 10.73 -5.63 2.26
CA PRO A 139 11.58 -4.47 1.99
C PRO A 139 13.08 -4.75 2.07
N MET A 140 13.47 -5.84 2.74
CA MET A 140 14.87 -6.24 2.88
C MET A 140 15.30 -7.30 1.86
N GLY A 141 14.36 -7.87 1.12
CA GLY A 141 14.59 -8.92 0.15
C GLY A 141 14.09 -8.55 -1.26
N ASP A 142 13.11 -9.29 -1.74
CA ASP A 142 12.61 -9.17 -3.13
C ASP A 142 12.08 -7.78 -3.48
N ASP A 143 11.59 -7.02 -2.51
CA ASP A 143 11.02 -5.68 -2.71
C ASP A 143 11.96 -4.55 -2.30
N ALA A 144 13.25 -4.83 -2.11
CA ALA A 144 14.23 -3.84 -1.68
C ALA A 144 14.36 -2.67 -2.66
N LEU A 145 14.32 -2.92 -3.95
CA LEU A 145 14.37 -1.86 -4.97
C LEU A 145 13.08 -1.01 -4.93
N THR A 146 11.93 -1.63 -4.74
CA THR A 146 10.66 -0.94 -4.58
C THR A 146 10.68 -0.05 -3.33
N GLU A 147 11.17 -0.57 -2.21
CA GLU A 147 11.32 0.21 -0.97
C GLU A 147 12.22 1.43 -1.16
N ARG A 148 13.35 1.25 -1.83
CA ARG A 148 14.25 2.36 -2.19
C ARG A 148 13.51 3.44 -2.99
N VAL A 149 12.76 3.05 -4.01
CA VAL A 149 11.99 4.00 -4.85
C VAL A 149 10.94 4.74 -4.02
N ILE A 150 10.23 4.03 -3.14
CA ILE A 150 9.22 4.64 -2.26
C ILE A 150 9.85 5.70 -1.36
N LEU A 151 10.95 5.38 -0.70
CA LEU A 151 11.65 6.31 0.17
C LEU A 151 12.15 7.54 -0.60
N MET A 152 12.64 7.36 -1.80
CA MET A 152 13.09 8.47 -2.65
C MET A 152 11.93 9.34 -3.13
N VAL A 153 10.79 8.75 -3.47
CA VAL A 153 9.56 9.49 -3.83
C VAL A 153 9.04 10.28 -2.62
N GLU A 154 8.97 9.66 -1.46
CA GLU A 154 8.49 10.30 -0.22
C GLU A 154 9.41 11.43 0.25
N SER A 155 10.71 11.32 0.01
CA SER A 155 11.69 12.35 0.36
C SER A 155 11.86 13.45 -0.71
N GLY A 156 11.11 13.37 -1.81
CA GLY A 156 11.16 14.36 -2.88
C GLY A 156 12.38 14.25 -3.82
N GLN A 157 13.11 13.14 -3.77
CA GLN A 157 14.27 12.90 -4.63
C GLN A 157 13.89 12.36 -6.02
N LEU A 158 12.67 11.86 -6.17
CA LEU A 158 12.15 11.36 -7.45
C LEU A 158 10.78 11.98 -7.79
#